data_3db0af7b799ecf2a24a424d75c61fadc
#
_entry.id   3db0af7b799ecf2a24a424d75c61fadc
#
_cell.length_a   1.000
_cell.length_b   1.000
_cell.length_c   1.000
_cell.angle_alpha   90.00
_cell.angle_beta   90.00
_cell.angle_gamma   90.00
#
_symmetry.space_group_name_H-M   'P 1'
#
loop_
_entity.id
_entity.type
_entity.pdbx_description
1 polymer ?
#
loop_
_entity_poly.entity_id
_entity_poly.type
_entity_poly.pdbx_seq_one_letter_code
_entity_poly.pdbx_strand_id
1 'polypeptide(L)'
;MKNKLVLILHNIRSRYNVGSIFRTADGAGVNKIYLCGITPTPPHDKISKVALGAEDYVAWEKCKQTGRLVDKLKKDGYQIVALEQSRKSIKYLKFKPRFPIVLILGAEVKGLPGRILKKCNKIIEIPMKGRKKSLNVAVACGISIFNINR
;
A
#
# COMPACT_ATOMS: atom_id res chain seq x y z
N MET A 1 -17.21 12.58 -7.84
CA MET A 1 -16.15 11.60 -7.90
C MET A 1 -16.11 10.76 -6.65
N LYS A 2 -16.03 9.48 -6.84
CA LYS A 2 -16.07 8.58 -5.71
C LYS A 2 -14.75 8.51 -4.94
N ASN A 3 -14.77 7.78 -3.86
CA ASN A 3 -13.63 7.58 -2.99
C ASN A 3 -12.46 6.93 -3.75
N LYS A 4 -11.50 7.73 -4.14
CA LYS A 4 -10.35 7.24 -4.89
C LYS A 4 -9.26 6.78 -3.93
N LEU A 5 -8.95 5.49 -3.98
CA LEU A 5 -7.92 4.86 -3.17
C LEU A 5 -6.83 4.31 -4.09
N VAL A 6 -5.60 4.72 -3.83
CA VAL A 6 -4.42 4.32 -4.59
C VAL A 6 -3.42 3.69 -3.63
N LEU A 7 -2.69 2.67 -4.10
CA LEU A 7 -1.63 2.03 -3.32
C LEU A 7 -0.26 2.37 -3.91
N ILE A 8 0.73 2.50 -3.03
CA ILE A 8 2.15 2.52 -3.40
C ILE A 8 2.82 1.35 -2.70
N LEU A 9 3.43 0.46 -3.48
CA LEU A 9 4.24 -0.64 -2.96
C LEU A 9 5.71 -0.25 -3.11
N HIS A 10 6.36 0.02 -1.98
CA HIS A 10 7.74 0.48 -1.96
C HIS A 10 8.69 -0.67 -1.63
N ASN A 11 9.45 -1.12 -2.62
CA ASN A 11 10.45 -2.16 -2.47
C ASN A 11 9.92 -3.47 -1.88
N ILE A 12 8.74 -3.88 -2.30
CA ILE A 12 8.19 -5.18 -1.92
C ILE A 12 8.75 -6.22 -2.88
N ARG A 13 9.63 -7.09 -2.38
CA ARG A 13 10.37 -8.04 -3.21
C ARG A 13 9.57 -9.25 -3.63
N SER A 14 8.67 -9.70 -2.79
CA SER A 14 7.96 -10.95 -2.98
C SER A 14 6.90 -10.86 -4.07
N ARG A 15 7.07 -11.64 -5.12
CA ARG A 15 6.09 -11.75 -6.20
C ARG A 15 4.77 -12.32 -5.70
N TYR A 16 4.85 -13.21 -4.73
CA TYR A 16 3.67 -13.75 -4.06
C TYR A 16 2.88 -12.63 -3.39
N ASN A 17 3.55 -11.78 -2.63
CA ASN A 17 2.88 -10.68 -1.94
C ASN A 17 2.29 -9.68 -2.95
N VAL A 18 3.00 -9.38 -4.02
CA VAL A 18 2.48 -8.48 -5.06
C VAL A 18 1.22 -9.05 -5.69
N GLY A 19 1.23 -10.34 -6.04
CA GLY A 19 0.05 -11.00 -6.61
C GLY A 19 -1.13 -11.01 -5.63
N SER A 20 -0.86 -11.30 -4.36
CA SER A 20 -1.88 -11.30 -3.32
C SER A 20 -2.49 -9.91 -3.14
N ILE A 21 -1.64 -8.87 -3.19
CA ILE A 21 -2.09 -7.47 -3.08
C ILE A 21 -2.98 -7.10 -4.27
N PHE A 22 -2.62 -7.49 -5.49
CA PHE A 22 -3.47 -7.24 -6.65
C PHE A 22 -4.86 -7.84 -6.46
N ARG A 23 -4.92 -9.09 -6.04
CA ARG A 23 -6.20 -9.78 -5.84
C ARG A 23 -7.05 -9.08 -4.77
N THR A 24 -6.42 -8.74 -3.66
CA THR A 24 -7.10 -8.06 -2.55
C THR A 24 -7.53 -6.66 -2.94
N ALA A 25 -6.68 -5.95 -3.69
CA ALA A 25 -6.97 -4.60 -4.18
C ALA A 25 -8.19 -4.58 -5.11
N ASP A 26 -8.30 -5.58 -5.98
CA ASP A 26 -9.48 -5.74 -6.81
C ASP A 26 -10.74 -5.88 -5.94
N GLY A 27 -10.68 -6.76 -4.95
CA GLY A 27 -11.81 -6.98 -4.04
C GLY A 27 -12.21 -5.75 -3.23
N ALA A 28 -11.24 -4.92 -2.86
CA ALA A 28 -11.49 -3.73 -2.04
C ALA A 28 -11.82 -2.47 -2.86
N GLY A 29 -11.77 -2.56 -4.19
CA GLY A 29 -12.08 -1.40 -5.04
C GLY A 29 -10.97 -0.38 -5.17
N VAL A 30 -9.70 -0.82 -5.06
CA VAL A 30 -8.54 0.06 -5.26
C VAL A 30 -8.48 0.49 -6.72
N ASN A 31 -8.23 1.77 -6.93
CA ASN A 31 -8.25 2.35 -8.29
C ASN A 31 -6.94 2.14 -9.05
N LYS A 32 -5.80 2.14 -8.33
CA LYS A 32 -4.50 2.02 -8.98
C LYS A 32 -3.44 1.57 -7.98
N ILE A 33 -2.45 0.82 -8.48
CA ILE A 33 -1.27 0.40 -7.69
C ILE A 33 -0.02 0.93 -8.38
N TYR A 34 0.82 1.64 -7.65
CA TYR A 34 2.15 2.01 -8.11
C TYR A 34 3.15 1.01 -7.56
N LEU A 35 3.95 0.43 -8.44
CA LEU A 35 4.97 -0.57 -8.10
C LEU A 35 6.33 0.13 -8.13
N CYS A 36 6.79 0.53 -6.94
CA CYS A 36 7.94 1.43 -6.82
C CYS A 36 9.23 0.71 -6.44
N GLY A 37 10.34 1.26 -6.92
CA GLY A 37 11.67 0.72 -6.65
C GLY A 37 11.85 -0.67 -7.23
N ILE A 38 12.26 -1.62 -6.40
CA ILE A 38 12.52 -3.00 -6.83
C ILE A 38 11.27 -3.88 -6.85
N THR A 39 10.10 -3.33 -6.56
CA THR A 39 8.85 -4.10 -6.57
C THR A 39 8.63 -4.73 -7.96
N PRO A 40 8.44 -6.06 -8.05
CA PRO A 40 8.23 -6.71 -9.35
C PRO A 40 6.89 -6.31 -9.97
N THR A 41 6.85 -6.37 -11.30
CA THR A 41 5.68 -5.95 -12.07
C THR A 41 5.13 -7.10 -12.91
N PRO A 42 3.82 -7.09 -13.21
CA PRO A 42 3.29 -7.99 -14.23
C PRO A 42 3.93 -7.67 -15.60
N PRO A 43 3.98 -8.62 -16.56
CA PRO A 43 3.55 -9.99 -16.39
C PRO A 43 4.63 -10.84 -15.74
N HIS A 44 4.25 -11.72 -14.84
CA HIS A 44 5.15 -12.68 -14.22
C HIS A 44 4.33 -13.86 -13.67
N ASP A 45 4.78 -15.08 -13.95
CA ASP A 45 4.04 -16.28 -13.57
C ASP A 45 3.73 -16.37 -12.08
N LYS A 46 4.69 -16.01 -11.23
CA LYS A 46 4.49 -16.06 -9.77
C LYS A 46 3.49 -15.02 -9.27
N ILE A 47 3.38 -13.89 -9.97
CA ILE A 47 2.36 -12.91 -9.66
C ILE A 47 1.00 -13.43 -10.13
N SER A 48 0.92 -13.91 -11.36
CA SER A 48 -0.33 -14.37 -11.95
C SER A 48 -0.96 -15.55 -11.20
N LYS A 49 -0.14 -16.45 -10.69
CA LYS A 49 -0.62 -17.61 -9.91
C LYS A 49 -1.44 -17.20 -8.69
N VAL A 50 -1.08 -16.08 -8.08
CA VAL A 50 -1.72 -15.61 -6.85
C VAL A 50 -2.78 -14.55 -7.17
N ALA A 51 -2.49 -13.67 -8.11
CA ALA A 51 -3.41 -12.59 -8.50
C ALA A 51 -4.65 -13.10 -9.20
N LEU A 52 -4.57 -14.25 -9.89
CA LEU A 52 -5.70 -14.89 -10.59
C LEU A 52 -6.41 -13.93 -11.56
N GLY A 53 -5.64 -13.15 -12.31
CA GLY A 53 -6.17 -12.22 -13.29
C GLY A 53 -6.47 -10.82 -12.78
N ALA A 54 -6.37 -10.59 -11.47
CA ALA A 54 -6.64 -9.27 -10.92
C ALA A 54 -5.68 -8.20 -11.46
N GLU A 55 -4.47 -8.60 -11.87
CA GLU A 55 -3.50 -7.70 -12.47
C GLU A 55 -3.97 -7.11 -13.81
N ASP A 56 -5.00 -7.70 -14.41
CA ASP A 56 -5.61 -7.19 -15.63
C ASP A 56 -6.77 -6.23 -15.35
N TYR A 57 -7.27 -6.21 -14.11
CA TYR A 57 -8.42 -5.40 -13.73
C TYR A 57 -8.06 -4.17 -12.90
N VAL A 58 -6.99 -4.25 -12.13
CA VAL A 58 -6.52 -3.11 -11.34
C VAL A 58 -5.42 -2.40 -12.12
N ALA A 59 -5.63 -1.12 -12.40
CA ALA A 59 -4.61 -0.32 -13.08
C ALA A 59 -3.32 -0.30 -12.25
N TRP A 60 -2.18 -0.35 -12.92
CA TRP A 60 -0.90 -0.26 -12.22
C TRP A 60 0.12 0.48 -13.07
N GLU A 61 1.16 0.96 -12.40
CA GLU A 61 2.24 1.67 -13.08
C GLU A 61 3.53 1.45 -12.30
N LYS A 62 4.63 1.24 -13.03
CA LYS A 62 5.96 1.15 -12.43
C LYS A 62 6.46 2.54 -12.10
N CYS A 63 7.14 2.69 -10.97
CA CYS A 63 7.72 3.95 -10.55
C CYS A 63 9.10 3.73 -9.97
N LYS A 64 10.09 4.50 -10.42
CA LYS A 64 11.46 4.36 -9.95
C LYS A 64 11.69 4.99 -8.57
N GLN A 65 11.06 6.14 -8.32
CA GLN A 65 11.36 6.94 -7.13
C GLN A 65 10.08 7.26 -6.36
N THR A 66 9.90 6.54 -5.27
CA THR A 66 8.72 6.68 -4.41
C THR A 66 8.54 8.11 -3.92
N GLY A 67 9.63 8.76 -3.46
CA GLY A 67 9.54 10.11 -2.92
C GLY A 67 8.98 11.13 -3.89
N ARG A 68 9.42 11.08 -5.15
CA ARG A 68 8.90 12.00 -6.19
C ARG A 68 7.43 11.74 -6.48
N LEU A 69 7.04 10.47 -6.51
CA LEU A 69 5.65 10.11 -6.72
C LEU A 69 4.78 10.63 -5.58
N VAL A 70 5.24 10.47 -4.34
CA VAL A 70 4.51 10.99 -3.17
C VAL A 70 4.33 12.49 -3.27
N ASP A 71 5.40 13.22 -3.61
CA ASP A 71 5.33 14.68 -3.76
C ASP A 71 4.29 15.08 -4.81
N LYS A 72 4.28 14.36 -5.94
CA LYS A 72 3.32 14.63 -7.01
C LYS A 72 1.88 14.37 -6.57
N LEU A 73 1.63 13.23 -5.95
CA LEU A 73 0.28 12.87 -5.50
C LEU A 73 -0.22 13.82 -4.40
N LYS A 74 0.68 14.24 -3.53
CA LYS A 74 0.35 15.23 -2.51
C LYS A 74 -0.07 16.55 -3.14
N LYS A 75 0.66 16.98 -4.16
CA LYS A 75 0.35 18.19 -4.92
C LYS A 75 -1.01 18.07 -5.62
N ASP A 76 -1.36 16.87 -6.07
CA ASP A 76 -2.64 16.58 -6.72
C ASP A 76 -3.79 16.44 -5.72
N GLY A 77 -3.55 16.69 -4.44
CA GLY A 77 -4.59 16.70 -3.42
C GLY A 77 -4.81 15.40 -2.68
N TYR A 78 -3.97 14.38 -2.90
CA TYR A 78 -4.10 13.10 -2.19
C TYR A 78 -3.64 13.24 -0.74
N GLN A 79 -4.41 12.64 0.17
CA GLN A 79 -3.92 12.39 1.53
C GLN A 79 -2.94 11.23 1.47
N ILE A 80 -1.73 11.43 1.99
CA ILE A 80 -0.68 10.42 1.96
C ILE A 80 -0.63 9.72 3.31
N VAL A 81 -0.85 8.42 3.32
CA VAL A 81 -0.90 7.61 4.53
C VAL A 81 0.07 6.45 4.41
N ALA A 82 0.90 6.26 5.42
CA ALA A 82 1.80 5.12 5.49
C ALA A 82 1.24 4.06 6.42
N LEU A 83 1.37 2.80 6.04
CA LEU A 83 1.08 1.67 6.93
C LEU A 83 2.42 1.23 7.54
N GLU A 84 2.66 1.61 8.78
CA GLU A 84 3.93 1.34 9.45
C GLU A 84 3.75 1.49 10.96
N GLN A 85 4.56 0.78 11.74
CA GLN A 85 4.63 0.97 13.18
C GLN A 85 5.63 2.06 13.49
N SER A 86 5.22 3.09 14.21
CA SER A 86 6.04 4.24 14.51
C SER A 86 5.51 4.91 15.76
N ARG A 87 6.34 5.76 16.38
CA ARG A 87 5.90 6.55 17.54
C ARG A 87 4.75 7.49 17.21
N LYS A 88 4.64 7.88 15.94
CA LYS A 88 3.62 8.81 15.48
C LYS A 88 2.40 8.11 14.86
N SER A 89 2.42 6.77 14.83
CA SER A 89 1.32 6.05 14.22
C SER A 89 0.06 6.08 15.08
N ILE A 90 -1.07 6.07 14.40
CA ILE A 90 -2.37 5.90 15.05
C ILE A 90 -2.94 4.54 14.66
N LYS A 91 -3.78 3.99 15.52
CA LYS A 91 -4.41 2.71 15.24
C LYS A 91 -5.33 2.85 14.01
N TYR A 92 -5.24 1.87 13.11
CA TYR A 92 -5.96 1.96 11.83
C TYR A 92 -7.48 2.14 11.99
N LEU A 93 -8.07 1.61 13.04
CA LEU A 93 -9.51 1.77 13.30
C LEU A 93 -9.90 3.18 13.74
N LYS A 94 -8.95 3.94 14.24
CA LYS A 94 -9.19 5.33 14.64
C LYS A 94 -8.92 6.33 13.53
N PHE A 95 -8.32 5.86 12.44
CA PHE A 95 -8.01 6.70 11.30
C PHE A 95 -9.27 7.03 10.51
N LYS A 96 -9.47 8.31 10.20
CA LYS A 96 -10.56 8.78 9.35
C LYS A 96 -10.01 9.18 8.00
N PRO A 97 -10.26 8.38 6.95
CA PRO A 97 -9.70 8.66 5.63
C PRO A 97 -10.32 9.91 5.01
N ARG A 98 -9.51 10.65 4.28
CA ARG A 98 -9.94 11.79 3.47
C ARG A 98 -9.53 11.50 2.03
N PHE A 99 -10.51 11.31 1.15
CA PHE A 99 -10.26 10.96 -0.24
C PHE A 99 -9.99 12.21 -1.09
N PRO A 100 -9.19 12.10 -2.15
CA PRO A 100 -8.48 10.91 -2.60
C PRO A 100 -7.32 10.57 -1.67
N ILE A 101 -7.01 9.30 -1.55
CA ILE A 101 -6.06 8.81 -0.55
C ILE A 101 -5.05 7.83 -1.18
N VAL A 102 -3.81 7.90 -0.70
CA VAL A 102 -2.75 6.95 -1.04
C VAL A 102 -2.35 6.21 0.22
N LEU A 103 -2.30 4.90 0.15
CA LEU A 103 -1.72 4.07 1.21
C LEU A 103 -0.39 3.52 0.73
N ILE A 104 0.68 3.79 1.48
CA ILE A 104 2.03 3.32 1.16
C ILE A 104 2.37 2.13 2.04
N LEU A 105 2.83 1.05 1.39
CA LEU A 105 3.31 -0.15 2.07
C LEU A 105 4.79 -0.31 1.75
N GLY A 106 5.58 -0.66 2.76
CA GLY A 106 7.02 -0.78 2.63
C GLY A 106 7.53 -2.21 2.61
N ALA A 107 8.84 -2.34 2.38
CA ALA A 107 9.53 -3.61 2.32
C ALA A 107 9.27 -4.46 3.57
N GLU A 108 9.25 -5.78 3.37
CA GLU A 108 8.85 -6.74 4.40
C GLU A 108 9.72 -6.67 5.65
N VAL A 109 11.02 -6.44 5.50
CA VAL A 109 11.95 -6.40 6.62
C VAL A 109 12.26 -4.99 7.06
N LYS A 110 12.61 -4.12 6.12
CA LYS A 110 13.07 -2.76 6.42
C LYS A 110 11.94 -1.75 6.63
N GLY A 111 10.73 -2.06 6.16
CA GLY A 111 9.64 -1.11 6.20
C GLY A 111 9.87 0.11 5.31
N LEU A 112 9.30 1.23 5.70
CA LEU A 112 9.43 2.49 4.97
C LEU A 112 10.55 3.34 5.56
N PRO A 113 11.41 3.91 4.70
CA PRO A 113 12.47 4.79 5.21
C PRO A 113 11.90 6.09 5.80
N GLY A 114 12.65 6.66 6.73
CA GLY A 114 12.23 7.89 7.42
C GLY A 114 11.93 9.03 6.47
N ARG A 115 12.69 9.16 5.37
CA ARG A 115 12.46 10.23 4.40
C ARG A 115 11.09 10.14 3.72
N ILE A 116 10.55 8.93 3.59
CA ILE A 116 9.19 8.76 3.05
C ILE A 116 8.15 8.99 4.13
N LEU A 117 8.39 8.48 5.33
CA LEU A 117 7.47 8.70 6.46
C LEU A 117 7.27 10.18 6.74
N LYS A 118 8.32 10.99 6.62
CA LYS A 118 8.24 12.44 6.81
C LYS A 118 7.32 13.13 5.80
N LYS A 119 7.15 12.56 4.63
CA LYS A 119 6.27 13.12 3.60
C LYS A 119 4.80 12.76 3.82
N CYS A 120 4.51 11.81 4.70
CA CYS A 120 3.15 11.33 4.92
C CYS A 120 2.35 12.28 5.81
N ASN A 121 1.07 12.41 5.50
CA ASN A 121 0.13 13.16 6.35
C ASN A 121 -0.20 12.40 7.61
N LYS A 122 -0.32 11.08 7.50
CA LYS A 122 -0.65 10.19 8.62
C LYS A 122 0.14 8.89 8.48
N ILE A 123 0.41 8.27 9.63
CA ILE A 123 0.96 6.92 9.71
C ILE A 123 -0.04 6.10 10.52
N ILE A 124 -0.49 4.99 9.97
CA ILE A 124 -1.43 4.10 10.64
C ILE A 124 -0.79 2.76 10.93
N GLU A 125 -1.23 2.10 11.99
CA GLU A 125 -0.73 0.78 12.34
C GLU A 125 -1.86 -0.16 12.70
N ILE A 126 -1.61 -1.46 12.52
CA ILE A 126 -2.47 -2.53 13.00
C ILE A 126 -1.84 -3.01 14.31
N PRO A 127 -2.51 -2.83 15.45
CA PRO A 127 -1.94 -3.23 16.75
C PRO A 127 -1.72 -4.74 16.81
N MET A 128 -0.54 -5.15 17.23
CA MET A 128 -0.21 -6.56 17.41
C MET A 128 -0.37 -6.93 18.88
N LYS A 129 -1.15 -7.98 19.15
CA LYS A 129 -1.49 -8.38 20.52
C LYS A 129 -0.80 -9.66 20.98
N GLY A 130 -0.09 -10.30 20.07
CA GLY A 130 0.62 -11.54 20.35
C GLY A 130 2.13 -11.35 20.42
N ARG A 131 2.88 -12.39 20.08
CA ARG A 131 4.34 -12.38 20.13
C ARG A 131 4.99 -11.79 18.89
N LYS A 132 4.37 -11.98 17.72
CA LYS A 132 4.91 -11.42 16.48
C LYS A 132 4.70 -9.92 16.45
N LYS A 133 5.67 -9.22 15.87
CA LYS A 133 5.67 -7.75 15.85
C LYS A 133 5.00 -7.17 14.61
N SER A 134 4.86 -7.98 13.57
CA SER A 134 4.26 -7.52 12.31
C SER A 134 3.51 -8.64 11.61
N LEU A 135 2.61 -8.25 10.70
CA LEU A 135 1.89 -9.15 9.81
C LEU A 135 2.60 -9.24 8.47
N ASN A 136 2.31 -10.29 7.73
CA ASN A 136 2.64 -10.34 6.30
C ASN A 136 2.08 -9.08 5.64
N VAL A 137 2.87 -8.48 4.74
CA VAL A 137 2.50 -7.19 4.13
C VAL A 137 1.20 -7.26 3.34
N ALA A 138 0.94 -8.37 2.64
CA ALA A 138 -0.30 -8.53 1.89
C ALA A 138 -1.51 -8.64 2.82
N VAL A 139 -1.35 -9.30 3.95
CA VAL A 139 -2.40 -9.40 4.97
C VAL A 139 -2.67 -8.03 5.58
N ALA A 140 -1.62 -7.31 5.97
CA ALA A 140 -1.75 -5.96 6.52
C ALA A 140 -2.42 -5.02 5.53
N CYS A 141 -2.06 -5.13 4.25
CA CYS A 141 -2.69 -4.39 3.16
C CYS A 141 -4.19 -4.66 3.12
N GLY A 142 -4.58 -5.93 3.12
CA GLY A 142 -6.00 -6.30 3.04
C GLY A 142 -6.83 -5.75 4.18
N ILE A 143 -6.33 -5.89 5.40
CA ILE A 143 -7.02 -5.36 6.57
C ILE A 143 -7.23 -3.85 6.42
N SER A 144 -6.18 -3.14 5.99
CA SER A 144 -6.20 -1.68 5.91
C SER A 144 -7.11 -1.15 4.80
N ILE A 145 -7.00 -1.71 3.59
CA ILE A 145 -7.76 -1.17 2.46
C ILE A 145 -9.25 -1.47 2.55
N PHE A 146 -9.63 -2.63 3.09
CA PHE A 146 -11.04 -2.90 3.32
C PHE A 146 -11.62 -1.98 4.40
N ASN A 147 -10.82 -1.61 5.38
CA ASN A 147 -11.25 -0.65 6.38
C ASN A 147 -11.37 0.77 5.82
N ILE A 148 -10.38 1.19 5.02
CA ILE A 148 -10.38 2.53 4.42
C ILE A 148 -11.55 2.70 3.46
N ASN A 149 -11.80 1.71 2.63
CA ASN A 149 -12.76 1.81 1.53
C ASN A 149 -14.10 1.12 1.83
N ARG A 150 -14.44 1.00 3.11
CA ARG A 150 -15.70 0.40 3.53
C ARG A 150 -16.93 1.26 3.17
#